data_23177cef055089928b4b96c2ca0e44db
#
_entry.id   23177cef055089928b4b96c2ca0e44db
#
_cell.length_a   1.000
_cell.length_b   1.000
_cell.length_c   1.000
_cell.angle_alpha   90.00
_cell.angle_beta   90.00
_cell.angle_gamma   90.00
#
_symmetry.space_group_name_H-M   'P 1'
#
loop_
_entity.id
_entity.type
_entity.pdbx_description
1 polymer ?
#
loop_
_entity_poly.entity_id
_entity_poly.type
_entity_poly.pdbx_seq_one_letter_code
_entity_poly.pdbx_strand_id
1 'polypeptide(L)'
;MRHRILQYCTNDFLHGSDYFDEVTTDVDYALFQRLPIANELSGPNIKEIHLERSVSNMRDSLYVGIARFHGKSKFESCVSFNLPSKDIVRETNNKFQGSKALCTGIDKVVFCSILPCYPNGQDGGTIVGKDTLDDVEFILSKLKYTKCIIAGDFHHSPGMFNKLETLIESYGFKSYLDNYDTFVAPNNGDKFNLDRMISNIPNLEVSNIKVHQPSHPKTHLAISYDIDFDI
;
A
#
# COMPACT_ATOMS: atom_id res chain seq x y z
N MET A 1 -2.50 12.05 18.71
CA MET A 1 -1.90 12.75 17.53
C MET A 1 -2.67 12.35 16.31
N ARG A 2 -3.14 13.31 15.53
CA ARG A 2 -4.03 13.05 14.38
C ARG A 2 -3.36 13.37 13.05
N HIS A 3 -3.48 12.45 12.08
CA HIS A 3 -3.00 12.64 10.70
C HIS A 3 -4.05 12.18 9.70
N ARG A 4 -4.12 12.87 8.57
CA ARG A 4 -4.90 12.48 7.40
C ARG A 4 -4.01 11.69 6.44
N ILE A 5 -4.34 10.44 6.23
CA ILE A 5 -3.58 9.51 5.39
C ILE A 5 -4.31 9.26 4.08
N LEU A 6 -3.56 9.18 2.99
CA LEU A 6 -3.99 8.64 1.71
C LEU A 6 -3.26 7.34 1.45
N GLN A 7 -4.00 6.31 1.08
CA GLN A 7 -3.45 5.08 0.51
C GLN A 7 -3.96 4.94 -0.93
N TYR A 8 -3.04 4.67 -1.85
CA TYR A 8 -3.41 4.55 -3.25
C TYR A 8 -2.49 3.62 -4.04
N CYS A 9 -3.06 2.56 -4.59
CA CYS A 9 -2.42 1.68 -5.56
C CYS A 9 -2.64 2.24 -6.97
N THR A 10 -1.60 2.84 -7.56
CA THR A 10 -1.73 3.66 -8.78
C THR A 10 -1.36 2.87 -10.04
N ASN A 11 -2.20 1.95 -10.48
CA ASN A 11 -1.91 1.22 -11.74
C ASN A 11 -1.90 2.12 -12.98
N ASP A 12 -2.70 3.19 -12.97
CA ASP A 12 -2.96 4.06 -14.12
C ASP A 12 -2.81 5.53 -13.72
N PHE A 13 -1.62 5.90 -13.24
CA PHE A 13 -1.32 7.28 -12.95
C PHE A 13 -1.25 8.05 -14.26
N LEU A 14 -2.35 8.66 -14.65
CA LEU A 14 -2.38 9.61 -15.74
C LEU A 14 -1.95 10.97 -15.21
N HIS A 15 -0.93 11.53 -15.85
CA HIS A 15 -0.37 12.87 -15.66
C HIS A 15 -1.43 13.90 -15.33
N GLY A 16 -1.17 14.74 -14.32
CA GLY A 16 -1.88 15.98 -14.05
C GLY A 16 -3.39 15.80 -13.99
N SER A 17 -3.86 14.70 -13.43
CA SER A 17 -5.29 14.49 -13.33
C SER A 17 -5.81 15.30 -12.14
N ASP A 18 -6.86 16.07 -12.37
CA ASP A 18 -7.64 16.74 -11.32
C ASP A 18 -7.97 15.79 -10.15
N TYR A 19 -8.04 14.49 -10.42
CA TYR A 19 -8.25 13.45 -9.43
C TYR A 19 -7.10 13.33 -8.41
N PHE A 20 -5.83 13.42 -8.85
CA PHE A 20 -4.71 13.37 -7.90
C PHE A 20 -4.73 14.58 -6.98
N ASP A 21 -4.95 15.76 -7.55
CA ASP A 21 -5.04 17.00 -6.78
C ASP A 21 -6.24 16.96 -5.82
N GLU A 22 -7.38 16.45 -6.28
CA GLU A 22 -8.56 16.26 -5.43
C GLU A 22 -8.28 15.36 -4.23
N VAL A 23 -7.68 14.16 -4.45
CA VAL A 23 -7.48 13.18 -3.37
C VAL A 23 -6.36 13.56 -2.42
N THR A 24 -5.45 14.47 -2.81
CA THR A 24 -4.32 14.91 -1.99
C THR A 24 -4.53 16.26 -1.28
N THR A 25 -5.63 16.96 -1.56
CA THR A 25 -5.87 18.34 -1.07
C THR A 25 -5.75 18.49 0.44
N ASP A 26 -6.29 17.55 1.22
CA ASP A 26 -6.32 17.61 2.69
C ASP A 26 -5.45 16.54 3.34
N VAL A 27 -4.51 15.96 2.61
CA VAL A 27 -3.70 14.82 3.06
C VAL A 27 -2.43 15.30 3.75
N ASP A 28 -2.11 14.72 4.90
CA ASP A 28 -0.84 14.94 5.57
C ASP A 28 0.26 14.07 4.95
N TYR A 29 -0.01 12.77 4.79
CA TYR A 29 0.91 11.78 4.25
C TYR A 29 0.19 10.82 3.32
N ALA A 30 0.90 10.34 2.29
CA ALA A 30 0.39 9.33 1.39
C ALA A 30 1.33 8.13 1.28
N LEU A 31 0.72 6.94 1.18
CA LEU A 31 1.37 5.66 0.96
C LEU A 31 0.96 5.14 -0.41
N PHE A 32 1.91 5.09 -1.32
CA PHE A 32 1.68 4.75 -2.71
C PHE A 32 2.22 3.36 -3.04
N GLN A 33 1.47 2.62 -3.86
CA GLN A 33 1.90 1.38 -4.47
C GLN A 33 1.78 1.50 -6.00
N ARG A 34 2.67 0.86 -6.74
CA ARG A 34 2.68 0.81 -8.22
C ARG A 34 2.73 2.17 -8.92
N LEU A 35 3.44 3.13 -8.34
CA LEU A 35 3.71 4.40 -9.04
C LEU A 35 4.50 4.15 -10.33
N PRO A 36 4.04 4.61 -11.50
CA PRO A 36 4.66 4.25 -12.77
C PRO A 36 6.00 4.94 -13.01
N ILE A 37 6.20 6.21 -12.74
CA ILE A 37 7.50 6.91 -12.94
C ILE A 37 7.66 8.04 -11.94
N ALA A 38 8.88 8.14 -11.36
CA ALA A 38 9.21 9.12 -10.34
C ALA A 38 9.19 10.58 -10.81
N ASN A 39 9.45 10.86 -12.08
CA ASN A 39 9.63 12.23 -12.59
C ASN A 39 8.34 13.03 -12.69
N GLU A 40 7.19 12.42 -12.49
CA GLU A 40 5.88 13.01 -12.72
C GLU A 40 5.15 13.39 -11.43
N LEU A 41 5.69 12.99 -10.29
CA LEU A 41 5.13 13.32 -8.97
C LEU A 41 5.59 14.67 -8.42
N SER A 42 6.06 15.57 -9.25
CA SER A 42 6.41 16.94 -8.87
C SER A 42 5.17 17.85 -8.84
N GLY A 43 4.15 17.47 -8.07
CA GLY A 43 3.02 18.37 -7.81
C GLY A 43 3.40 19.49 -6.85
N PRO A 44 2.81 20.69 -6.98
CA PRO A 44 3.16 21.86 -6.16
C PRO A 44 2.94 21.65 -4.65
N ASN A 45 2.19 20.64 -4.28
CA ASN A 45 1.83 20.34 -2.89
C ASN A 45 2.70 19.28 -2.22
N ILE A 46 3.56 18.57 -2.96
CA ILE A 46 4.44 17.55 -2.38
C ILE A 46 5.65 18.24 -1.76
N LYS A 47 5.78 18.13 -0.44
CA LYS A 47 6.90 18.72 0.33
C LYS A 47 8.09 17.77 0.45
N GLU A 48 7.85 16.48 0.42
CA GLU A 48 8.87 15.44 0.56
C GLU A 48 8.34 14.13 -0.02
N ILE A 49 9.18 13.39 -0.74
CA ILE A 49 8.82 12.07 -1.27
C ILE A 49 10.01 11.14 -1.25
N HIS A 50 9.77 9.90 -0.84
CA HIS A 50 10.71 8.80 -0.96
C HIS A 50 10.10 7.71 -1.83
N LEU A 51 10.88 7.22 -2.78
CA LEU A 51 10.47 6.21 -3.76
C LEU A 51 11.49 5.09 -3.80
N GLU A 52 10.99 3.87 -3.81
CA GLU A 52 11.80 2.68 -4.01
C GLU A 52 11.26 1.87 -5.19
N ARG A 53 12.14 1.52 -6.10
CA ARG A 53 11.79 0.72 -7.26
C ARG A 53 11.41 -0.69 -6.84
N SER A 54 10.19 -1.12 -7.17
CA SER A 54 9.77 -2.49 -6.99
C SER A 54 10.40 -3.40 -8.05
N VAL A 55 10.46 -4.69 -7.78
CA VAL A 55 10.88 -5.67 -8.79
C VAL A 55 9.78 -5.78 -9.84
N SER A 56 10.12 -5.54 -11.10
CA SER A 56 9.20 -5.70 -12.23
C SER A 56 9.97 -6.25 -13.41
N ASN A 57 9.42 -7.25 -14.09
CA ASN A 57 9.91 -7.76 -15.35
C ASN A 57 9.29 -7.02 -16.57
N MET A 58 8.46 -6.03 -16.32
CA MET A 58 7.88 -5.18 -17.35
C MET A 58 8.83 -4.07 -17.78
N ARG A 59 8.60 -3.50 -18.96
CA ARG A 59 9.35 -2.35 -19.47
C ARG A 59 9.24 -1.11 -18.60
N ASP A 60 8.14 -1.01 -17.83
CA ASP A 60 7.85 0.13 -16.97
C ASP A 60 8.28 -0.18 -15.53
N SER A 61 9.04 0.72 -14.95
CA SER A 61 9.44 0.64 -13.55
C SER A 61 8.26 1.06 -12.67
N LEU A 62 7.92 0.23 -11.70
CA LEU A 62 6.95 0.55 -10.67
C LEU A 62 7.65 0.87 -9.37
N TYR A 63 7.09 1.79 -8.61
CA TYR A 63 7.66 2.24 -7.36
C TYR A 63 6.67 2.07 -6.20
N VAL A 64 7.22 1.80 -5.02
CA VAL A 64 6.55 2.01 -3.74
C VAL A 64 6.98 3.35 -3.21
N GLY A 65 6.07 4.14 -2.71
CA GLY A 65 6.37 5.50 -2.28
C GLY A 65 5.70 5.92 -1.00
N ILE A 66 6.31 6.88 -0.32
CA ILE A 66 5.72 7.62 0.80
C ILE A 66 5.95 9.09 0.55
N ALA A 67 4.88 9.89 0.59
CA ALA A 67 4.95 11.32 0.35
C ALA A 67 4.34 12.11 1.51
N ARG A 68 4.91 13.30 1.78
CA ARG A 68 4.40 14.28 2.72
C ARG A 68 3.83 15.49 1.97
N PHE A 69 2.60 15.84 2.29
CA PHE A 69 1.88 17.00 1.76
C PHE A 69 1.75 18.09 2.83
N HIS A 70 0.73 18.01 3.66
CA HIS A 70 0.45 18.99 4.71
C HIS A 70 1.02 18.60 6.07
N GLY A 71 1.42 17.34 6.24
CA GLY A 71 2.00 16.82 7.48
C GLY A 71 3.11 17.71 8.04
N LYS A 72 3.06 18.00 9.33
CA LYS A 72 4.01 18.90 10.02
C LYS A 72 5.36 18.24 10.22
N SER A 73 5.34 16.96 10.58
CA SER A 73 6.56 16.20 10.87
C SER A 73 7.25 15.77 9.58
N LYS A 74 8.55 15.96 9.52
CA LYS A 74 9.39 15.44 8.44
C LYS A 74 9.57 13.94 8.60
N PHE A 75 9.91 13.31 7.50
CA PHE A 75 10.34 11.91 7.54
C PHE A 75 11.65 11.78 8.31
N GLU A 76 11.70 10.75 9.12
CA GLU A 76 12.95 10.28 9.71
C GLU A 76 13.73 9.45 8.67
N SER A 77 14.56 8.50 9.11
CA SER A 77 15.27 7.61 8.19
C SER A 77 14.29 6.74 7.38
N CYS A 78 14.49 6.67 6.07
CA CYS A 78 13.77 5.74 5.21
C CYS A 78 14.55 4.44 5.05
N VAL A 79 13.86 3.31 5.18
CA VAL A 79 14.41 1.97 5.01
C VAL A 79 13.54 1.19 4.04
N SER A 80 14.16 0.58 3.03
CA SER A 80 13.45 -0.30 2.11
C SER A 80 13.78 -1.77 2.36
N PHE A 81 12.80 -2.64 2.15
CA PHE A 81 12.93 -4.08 2.22
C PHE A 81 12.61 -4.71 0.88
N ASN A 82 13.49 -5.61 0.41
CA ASN A 82 13.12 -6.57 -0.61
C ASN A 82 12.35 -7.70 0.07
N LEU A 83 11.17 -8.00 -0.44
CA LEU A 83 10.34 -9.07 0.11
C LEU A 83 10.79 -10.44 -0.42
N PRO A 84 10.49 -11.55 0.26
CA PRO A 84 10.96 -12.91 -0.10
C PRO A 84 10.60 -13.34 -1.52
N SER A 85 9.42 -13.00 -2.01
CA SER A 85 8.96 -13.34 -3.36
C SER A 85 9.79 -12.72 -4.50
N LYS A 86 10.68 -11.78 -4.21
CA LYS A 86 11.56 -11.13 -5.18
C LYS A 86 12.36 -12.13 -6.03
N ASP A 87 12.85 -13.20 -5.43
CA ASP A 87 13.70 -14.17 -6.13
C ASP A 87 12.85 -15.06 -7.05
N ILE A 88 11.65 -15.43 -6.65
CA ILE A 88 10.67 -16.16 -7.47
C ILE A 88 10.33 -15.36 -8.74
N VAL A 89 10.13 -14.06 -8.62
CA VAL A 89 9.87 -13.14 -9.74
C VAL A 89 10.99 -13.19 -10.79
N ARG A 90 12.24 -13.31 -10.36
CA ARG A 90 13.40 -13.37 -11.25
C ARG A 90 13.55 -14.69 -12.00
N GLU A 91 13.24 -15.80 -11.32
CA GLU A 91 13.45 -17.15 -11.86
C GLU A 91 12.39 -17.56 -12.88
N THR A 92 11.16 -17.10 -12.71
CA THR A 92 10.02 -17.59 -13.50
C THR A 92 9.81 -16.87 -14.82
N ASN A 93 10.53 -15.78 -15.11
CA ASN A 93 10.30 -14.90 -16.28
C ASN A 93 8.83 -14.44 -16.42
N ASN A 94 8.04 -14.63 -15.36
CA ASN A 94 6.64 -14.27 -15.33
C ASN A 94 6.50 -12.76 -15.08
N LYS A 95 5.39 -12.19 -15.51
CA LYS A 95 5.07 -10.76 -15.37
C LYS A 95 4.59 -10.44 -13.95
N PHE A 96 5.41 -10.77 -12.95
CA PHE A 96 5.12 -10.42 -11.56
C PHE A 96 5.44 -8.95 -11.29
N GLN A 97 4.64 -8.33 -10.46
CA GLN A 97 4.83 -6.96 -9.99
C GLN A 97 4.79 -6.97 -8.47
N GLY A 98 5.71 -6.24 -7.85
CA GLY A 98 5.72 -6.07 -6.41
C GLY A 98 7.00 -6.53 -5.74
N SER A 99 6.89 -7.08 -4.54
CA SER A 99 8.00 -7.57 -3.70
C SER A 99 8.86 -6.48 -3.09
N LYS A 100 8.24 -5.37 -2.67
CA LYS A 100 8.95 -4.26 -2.03
C LYS A 100 8.13 -3.66 -0.89
N ALA A 101 8.83 -3.24 0.17
CA ALA A 101 8.28 -2.39 1.20
C ALA A 101 9.19 -1.19 1.43
N LEU A 102 8.60 -0.02 1.70
CA LEU A 102 9.30 1.20 2.07
C LEU A 102 8.73 1.71 3.39
N CYS A 103 9.60 1.93 4.36
CA CYS A 103 9.23 2.37 5.69
C CYS A 103 9.95 3.68 6.04
N THR A 104 9.26 4.58 6.74
CA THR A 104 9.83 5.79 7.33
C THR A 104 9.23 6.08 8.70
N GLY A 105 9.99 6.70 9.58
CA GLY A 105 9.48 7.21 10.84
C GLY A 105 8.76 8.54 10.68
N ILE A 106 7.64 8.69 11.35
CA ILE A 106 6.89 9.92 11.50
C ILE A 106 6.37 9.96 12.94
N ASP A 107 6.80 10.94 13.73
CA ASP A 107 6.33 11.09 15.12
C ASP A 107 6.46 9.81 15.96
N LYS A 108 7.63 9.14 15.91
CA LYS A 108 7.94 7.88 16.61
C LYS A 108 7.11 6.66 16.18
N VAL A 109 6.36 6.75 15.11
CA VAL A 109 5.61 5.66 14.49
C VAL A 109 6.22 5.37 13.13
N VAL A 110 6.39 4.10 12.80
CA VAL A 110 6.85 3.69 11.47
C VAL A 110 5.66 3.57 10.53
N PHE A 111 5.69 4.31 9.44
CA PHE A 111 4.77 4.16 8.32
C PHE A 111 5.43 3.31 7.25
N CYS A 112 4.74 2.29 6.78
CA CYS A 112 5.24 1.35 5.81
C CYS A 112 4.27 1.22 4.63
N SER A 113 4.73 1.53 3.44
CA SER A 113 4.04 1.24 2.19
C SER A 113 4.55 -0.11 1.67
N ILE A 114 3.66 -1.08 1.48
CA ILE A 114 4.00 -2.44 1.05
C ILE A 114 3.31 -2.77 -0.28
N LEU A 115 4.07 -3.41 -1.16
CA LEU A 115 3.56 -4.03 -2.37
C LEU A 115 4.06 -5.49 -2.40
N PRO A 116 3.31 -6.45 -1.83
CA PRO A 116 3.60 -7.86 -1.93
C PRO A 116 3.58 -8.35 -3.39
N CYS A 117 4.12 -9.53 -3.62
CA CYS A 117 4.08 -10.14 -4.95
C CYS A 117 2.65 -10.32 -5.44
N TYR A 118 2.43 -9.85 -6.66
CA TYR A 118 1.21 -10.14 -7.41
C TYR A 118 1.56 -10.86 -8.71
N PRO A 119 1.08 -12.04 -8.91
CA PRO A 119 1.25 -12.74 -10.17
C PRO A 119 0.26 -12.23 -11.21
N ASN A 120 0.77 -11.63 -12.26
CA ASN A 120 0.04 -11.44 -13.50
C ASN A 120 -0.03 -12.79 -14.23
N GLY A 121 -0.87 -13.71 -13.80
CA GLY A 121 -0.95 -15.00 -14.45
C GLY A 121 -2.38 -15.52 -14.57
N GLN A 122 -2.72 -15.92 -15.78
CA GLN A 122 -3.93 -16.64 -16.12
C GLN A 122 -4.01 -18.04 -15.47
N ASP A 123 -2.95 -18.45 -14.77
CA ASP A 123 -2.84 -19.78 -14.18
C ASP A 123 -3.34 -19.76 -12.74
N GLY A 124 -4.62 -19.86 -12.64
CA GLY A 124 -5.46 -20.11 -11.48
C GLY A 124 -4.82 -20.51 -10.14
N GLY A 125 -4.26 -19.57 -9.43
CA GLY A 125 -4.68 -19.45 -8.04
C GLY A 125 -3.97 -20.22 -6.94
N THR A 126 -3.07 -21.17 -7.13
CA THR A 126 -2.58 -21.96 -5.98
C THR A 126 -1.19 -21.58 -5.47
N ILE A 127 -0.31 -21.10 -6.32
CA ILE A 127 1.05 -20.72 -5.93
C ILE A 127 1.09 -19.31 -5.34
N VAL A 128 0.31 -18.42 -5.87
CA VAL A 128 0.24 -16.98 -5.60
C VAL A 128 -0.06 -16.63 -4.16
N GLY A 129 -0.96 -17.34 -3.61
CA GLY A 129 -1.44 -17.07 -2.27
C GLY A 129 -0.37 -17.25 -1.20
N LYS A 130 0.54 -18.17 -1.42
CA LYS A 130 1.62 -18.44 -0.48
C LYS A 130 2.64 -17.30 -0.50
N ASP A 131 3.03 -16.85 -1.69
CA ASP A 131 4.07 -15.81 -1.85
C ASP A 131 3.64 -14.48 -1.23
N THR A 132 2.37 -14.10 -1.37
CA THR A 132 1.85 -12.90 -0.71
C THR A 132 1.87 -13.04 0.82
N LEU A 133 1.50 -14.21 1.36
CA LEU A 133 1.55 -14.44 2.81
C LEU A 133 2.99 -14.43 3.32
N ASP A 134 3.93 -15.03 2.60
CA ASP A 134 5.36 -15.04 2.97
C ASP A 134 5.94 -13.60 2.99
N ASP A 135 5.56 -12.77 2.02
CA ASP A 135 5.94 -11.35 1.97
C ASP A 135 5.37 -10.55 3.17
N VAL A 136 4.08 -10.77 3.46
CA VAL A 136 3.43 -10.11 4.60
C VAL A 136 4.03 -10.59 5.92
N GLU A 137 4.23 -11.90 6.09
CA GLU A 137 4.86 -12.47 7.28
C GLU A 137 6.26 -11.89 7.51
N PHE A 138 7.05 -11.78 6.45
CA PHE A 138 8.37 -11.19 6.53
C PHE A 138 8.33 -9.78 7.11
N ILE A 139 7.48 -8.89 6.58
CA ILE A 139 7.42 -7.51 7.05
C ILE A 139 6.86 -7.40 8.48
N LEU A 140 5.84 -8.21 8.82
CA LEU A 140 5.31 -8.30 10.17
C LEU A 140 6.39 -8.73 11.17
N SER A 141 7.20 -9.74 10.81
CA SER A 141 8.30 -10.21 11.66
C SER A 141 9.35 -9.14 11.92
N LYS A 142 9.61 -8.25 10.94
CA LYS A 142 10.56 -7.13 11.07
C LYS A 142 10.02 -6.01 11.96
N LEU A 143 8.70 -5.76 11.91
CA LEU A 143 8.09 -4.58 12.52
C LEU A 143 7.32 -4.88 13.83
N LYS A 144 7.15 -6.14 14.24
CA LYS A 144 6.32 -6.54 15.39
C LYS A 144 6.65 -5.85 16.73
N TYR A 145 7.87 -5.39 16.91
CA TYR A 145 8.30 -4.70 18.13
C TYR A 145 8.34 -3.17 17.99
N THR A 146 7.90 -2.65 16.85
CA THR A 146 7.90 -1.23 16.53
C THR A 146 6.46 -0.78 16.35
N LYS A 147 6.06 0.32 16.98
CA LYS A 147 4.75 0.93 16.71
C LYS A 147 4.70 1.30 15.23
N CYS A 148 3.81 0.70 14.48
CA CYS A 148 3.78 0.93 13.04
C CYS A 148 2.39 0.83 12.43
N ILE A 149 2.27 1.47 11.27
CA ILE A 149 1.14 1.42 10.36
C ILE A 149 1.67 0.90 9.02
N ILE A 150 1.10 -0.18 8.54
CA ILE A 150 1.45 -0.79 7.26
C ILE A 150 0.24 -0.67 6.35
N ALA A 151 0.42 -0.07 5.18
CA ALA A 151 -0.65 0.07 4.20
C ALA A 151 -0.16 -0.40 2.82
N GLY A 152 -1.04 -1.07 2.09
CA GLY A 152 -0.67 -1.63 0.79
C GLY A 152 -1.77 -2.40 0.10
N ASP A 153 -1.42 -2.86 -1.09
CA ASP A 153 -2.25 -3.72 -1.91
C ASP A 153 -1.90 -5.19 -1.61
N PHE A 154 -2.70 -5.81 -0.77
CA PHE A 154 -2.42 -7.17 -0.26
C PHE A 154 -2.89 -8.30 -1.18
N HIS A 155 -3.52 -7.98 -2.30
CA HIS A 155 -3.92 -8.93 -3.36
C HIS A 155 -4.35 -10.33 -2.87
N HIS A 156 -5.34 -10.40 -2.02
CA HIS A 156 -5.82 -11.68 -1.53
C HIS A 156 -7.02 -12.18 -2.35
N SER A 157 -7.02 -13.45 -2.70
CA SER A 157 -8.24 -14.11 -3.18
C SER A 157 -9.21 -14.32 -2.00
N PRO A 158 -10.52 -14.44 -2.25
CA PRO A 158 -11.50 -14.67 -1.17
C PRO A 158 -11.15 -15.85 -0.25
N GLY A 159 -10.53 -16.91 -0.78
CA GLY A 159 -10.10 -18.07 0.03
C GLY A 159 -8.85 -17.84 0.89
N MET A 160 -8.14 -16.74 0.68
CA MET A 160 -6.94 -16.36 1.45
C MET A 160 -7.22 -15.36 2.56
N PHE A 161 -8.39 -14.70 2.53
CA PHE A 161 -8.76 -13.68 3.50
C PHE A 161 -8.52 -14.16 4.94
N ASN A 162 -9.12 -15.29 5.32
CA ASN A 162 -9.00 -15.83 6.69
C ASN A 162 -7.56 -16.18 7.06
N LYS A 163 -6.75 -16.65 6.11
CA LYS A 163 -5.33 -16.94 6.37
C LYS A 163 -4.53 -15.69 6.62
N LEU A 164 -4.80 -14.65 5.84
CA LEU A 164 -4.16 -13.33 6.00
C LEU A 164 -4.53 -12.70 7.34
N GLU A 165 -5.81 -12.71 7.72
CA GLU A 165 -6.26 -12.22 9.03
C GLU A 165 -5.60 -12.99 10.19
N THR A 166 -5.62 -14.32 10.14
CA THR A 166 -4.95 -15.15 11.15
C THR A 166 -3.46 -14.81 11.27
N LEU A 167 -2.79 -14.60 10.15
CA LEU A 167 -1.39 -14.21 10.12
C LEU A 167 -1.18 -12.83 10.78
N ILE A 168 -1.95 -11.83 10.38
CA ILE A 168 -1.90 -10.47 10.91
C ILE A 168 -2.07 -10.49 12.44
N GLU A 169 -3.10 -11.16 12.93
CA GLU A 169 -3.41 -11.28 14.35
C GLU A 169 -2.32 -12.03 15.13
N SER A 170 -1.70 -13.08 14.55
CA SER A 170 -0.64 -13.85 15.19
C SER A 170 0.62 -13.02 15.50
N TYR A 171 0.83 -11.92 14.77
CA TYR A 171 1.89 -10.95 15.01
C TYR A 171 1.45 -9.76 15.88
N GLY A 172 0.23 -9.76 16.40
CA GLY A 172 -0.32 -8.69 17.26
C GLY A 172 -0.78 -7.45 16.50
N PHE A 173 -1.03 -7.57 15.20
CA PHE A 173 -1.60 -6.51 14.38
C PHE A 173 -3.12 -6.64 14.27
N LYS A 174 -3.77 -5.53 13.88
CA LYS A 174 -5.19 -5.46 13.56
C LYS A 174 -5.39 -4.83 12.19
N SER A 175 -6.41 -5.29 11.47
CA SER A 175 -6.91 -4.69 10.22
C SER A 175 -7.94 -3.60 10.50
N TYR A 176 -8.00 -2.57 9.64
CA TYR A 176 -8.85 -1.40 9.85
C TYR A 176 -9.73 -1.00 8.66
N LEU A 177 -9.46 -1.47 7.46
CA LEU A 177 -10.18 -1.06 6.25
C LEU A 177 -10.95 -2.21 5.58
N ASP A 178 -11.29 -3.25 6.33
CA ASP A 178 -11.82 -4.53 5.81
C ASP A 178 -13.20 -4.41 5.14
N ASN A 179 -13.95 -3.37 5.46
CA ASN A 179 -15.31 -3.16 4.95
C ASN A 179 -15.37 -2.17 3.77
N TYR A 180 -14.25 -1.82 3.17
CA TYR A 180 -14.18 -0.83 2.12
C TYR A 180 -13.66 -1.45 0.81
N ASP A 181 -14.51 -1.46 -0.21
CA ASP A 181 -14.10 -1.91 -1.54
C ASP A 181 -13.17 -0.88 -2.17
N THR A 182 -11.94 -1.29 -2.42
CA THR A 182 -10.88 -0.44 -3.00
C THR A 182 -10.47 -0.85 -4.40
N PHE A 183 -11.06 -1.92 -4.92
CA PHE A 183 -10.79 -2.43 -6.26
C PHE A 183 -12.09 -2.75 -6.99
N VAL A 184 -12.15 -2.38 -8.27
CA VAL A 184 -13.26 -2.71 -9.16
C VAL A 184 -12.74 -3.54 -10.33
N ALA A 185 -13.24 -4.75 -10.48
CA ALA A 185 -12.81 -5.64 -11.55
C ALA A 185 -13.26 -5.11 -12.92
N PRO A 186 -12.33 -4.93 -13.89
CA PRO A 186 -12.66 -4.29 -15.17
C PRO A 186 -13.62 -5.12 -16.05
N ASN A 187 -13.68 -6.44 -15.82
CA ASN A 187 -14.45 -7.34 -16.69
C ASN A 187 -15.95 -7.39 -16.36
N ASN A 188 -16.31 -7.27 -15.08
CA ASN A 188 -17.68 -7.49 -14.60
C ASN A 188 -18.14 -6.44 -13.60
N GLY A 189 -17.27 -5.54 -13.17
CA GLY A 189 -17.57 -4.50 -12.18
C GLY A 189 -17.64 -5.01 -10.73
N ASP A 190 -17.25 -6.26 -10.47
CA ASP A 190 -17.19 -6.78 -9.10
C ASP A 190 -16.23 -5.95 -8.25
N LYS A 191 -16.62 -5.76 -7.00
CA LYS A 191 -15.86 -4.95 -6.05
C LYS A 191 -15.15 -5.83 -5.03
N PHE A 192 -13.94 -5.45 -4.68
CA PHE A 192 -13.09 -6.18 -3.74
C PHE A 192 -12.34 -5.23 -2.83
N ASN A 193 -12.09 -5.68 -1.61
CA ASN A 193 -11.17 -5.03 -0.70
C ASN A 193 -9.77 -5.65 -0.89
N LEU A 194 -8.90 -5.00 -1.63
CA LEU A 194 -7.51 -5.44 -1.84
C LEU A 194 -6.50 -4.58 -1.10
N ASP A 195 -6.82 -3.30 -0.92
CA ASP A 195 -5.94 -2.33 -0.27
C ASP A 195 -6.28 -2.27 1.22
N ARG A 196 -5.31 -2.59 2.07
CA ARG A 196 -5.51 -2.68 3.51
C ARG A 196 -4.59 -1.76 4.29
N MET A 197 -5.05 -1.40 5.47
CA MET A 197 -4.22 -0.80 6.51
C MET A 197 -4.26 -1.68 7.76
N ILE A 198 -3.07 -2.04 8.26
CA ILE A 198 -2.90 -2.82 9.48
C ILE A 198 -1.96 -2.08 10.45
N SER A 199 -2.16 -2.29 11.73
CA SER A 199 -1.34 -1.64 12.76
C SER A 199 -1.26 -2.47 14.04
N ASN A 200 -0.14 -2.33 14.77
CA ASN A 200 0.05 -2.86 16.11
C ASN A 200 0.00 -1.77 17.20
N ILE A 201 -0.44 -0.56 16.86
CA ILE A 201 -0.55 0.55 17.81
C ILE A 201 -1.77 0.30 18.70
N PRO A 202 -1.60 0.22 20.03
CA PRO A 202 -2.74 0.13 20.95
C PRO A 202 -3.64 1.36 20.84
N ASN A 203 -4.96 1.14 20.87
CA ASN A 203 -5.97 2.21 20.84
C ASN A 203 -5.87 3.15 19.62
N LEU A 204 -5.33 2.67 18.49
CA LEU A 204 -5.39 3.41 17.25
C LEU A 204 -6.84 3.60 16.84
N GLU A 205 -7.24 4.85 16.66
CA GLU A 205 -8.54 5.21 16.13
C GLU A 205 -8.42 5.54 14.64
N VAL A 206 -9.29 4.94 13.83
CA VAL A 206 -9.38 5.22 12.39
C VAL A 206 -10.78 5.77 12.11
N SER A 207 -10.84 6.94 11.51
CA SER A 207 -12.10 7.66 11.29
C SER A 207 -12.12 8.41 9.95
N ASN A 208 -13.25 9.02 9.60
CA ASN A 208 -13.42 9.82 8.38
C ASN A 208 -12.93 9.11 7.11
N ILE A 209 -13.20 7.81 7.02
CA ILE A 209 -12.78 6.97 5.89
C ILE A 209 -13.57 7.36 4.64
N LYS A 210 -12.86 7.64 3.56
CA LYS A 210 -13.45 8.01 2.27
C LYS A 210 -12.78 7.23 1.15
N VAL A 211 -13.56 6.44 0.42
CA VAL A 211 -13.15 5.84 -0.85
C VAL A 211 -13.46 6.84 -1.97
N HIS A 212 -12.43 7.24 -2.70
CA HIS A 212 -12.54 8.24 -3.75
C HIS A 212 -12.90 7.57 -5.08
N GLN A 213 -13.97 8.07 -5.70
CA GLN A 213 -14.43 7.59 -7.01
C GLN A 213 -13.85 8.47 -8.10
N PRO A 214 -12.98 7.96 -8.98
CA PRO A 214 -12.48 8.74 -10.09
C PRO A 214 -13.57 8.99 -11.15
N SER A 215 -13.42 10.07 -11.90
CA SER A 215 -14.30 10.39 -13.03
C SER A 215 -14.20 9.38 -14.19
N HIS A 216 -13.10 8.62 -14.23
CA HIS A 216 -12.88 7.56 -15.20
C HIS A 216 -12.75 6.20 -14.51
N PRO A 217 -13.21 5.11 -15.13
CA PRO A 217 -13.11 3.79 -14.52
C PRO A 217 -11.64 3.43 -14.26
N LYS A 218 -11.31 3.22 -12.99
CA LYS A 218 -10.01 2.73 -12.52
C LYS A 218 -10.22 1.44 -11.77
N THR A 219 -9.19 0.59 -11.78
CA THR A 219 -9.26 -0.69 -11.08
C THR A 219 -9.06 -0.50 -9.58
N HIS A 220 -8.06 0.27 -9.16
CA HIS A 220 -7.86 0.63 -7.76
C HIS A 220 -8.40 2.03 -7.45
N LEU A 221 -9.08 2.15 -6.33
CA LEU A 221 -9.63 3.39 -5.80
C LEU A 221 -8.72 3.92 -4.69
N ALA A 222 -8.47 5.21 -4.68
CA ALA A 222 -7.78 5.84 -3.56
C ALA A 222 -8.68 5.81 -2.32
N ILE A 223 -8.09 5.56 -1.16
CA ILE A 223 -8.78 5.62 0.13
C ILE A 223 -8.05 6.58 1.07
N SER A 224 -8.78 7.52 1.65
CA SER A 224 -8.24 8.41 2.67
C SER A 224 -8.95 8.20 3.99
N TYR A 225 -8.22 8.38 5.08
CA TYR A 225 -8.72 8.20 6.45
C TYR A 225 -7.90 9.02 7.43
N ASP A 226 -8.52 9.37 8.55
CA ASP A 226 -7.83 9.95 9.68
C ASP A 226 -7.38 8.84 10.62
N ILE A 227 -6.17 8.98 11.15
CA ILE A 227 -5.66 8.16 12.25
C ILE A 227 -5.43 9.06 13.46
N ASP A 228 -5.79 8.56 14.63
CA ASP A 228 -5.49 9.20 15.91
C ASP A 228 -4.88 8.17 16.87
N PHE A 229 -3.77 8.52 17.51
CA PHE A 229 -3.08 7.64 18.45
C PHE A 229 -2.30 8.43 19.48
N ASP A 230 -2.15 7.83 20.66
CA ASP A 230 -1.29 8.31 21.71
C ASP A 230 0.13 7.72 21.59
N ILE A 231 1.14 8.58 21.79
CA ILE A 231 2.56 8.21 21.68
C ILE A 231 3.12 7.81 23.04
#